data_55554ff11bca31b99c258d236c1c45f5
#
_entry.id   55554ff11bca31b99c258d236c1c45f5
#
_cell.length_a   1.000
_cell.length_b   1.000
_cell.length_c   1.000
_cell.angle_alpha   90.00
_cell.angle_beta   90.00
_cell.angle_gamma   90.00
#
_symmetry.space_group_name_H-M   'P 1'
#
loop_
_entity.id
_entity.type
_entity.pdbx_description
1 polymer ?
#
loop_
_entity_poly.entity_id
_entity_poly.type
_entity_poly.pdbx_seq_one_letter_code
_entity_poly.pdbx_strand_id
1 'polypeptide(L)'
;GGYMGHYPARMDHAYRVRPECHDFITRPPSYYMKKIYYDTMVFGEAQLEHLVKLWGESHVVIGTDYPYDMGYYKPVDFIERTASLTRKQKDAIIGGNALKAATVEIIEKAKAVAGLRDGEIVRR
;
A
#
# COMPACT_ATOMS: atom_id res chain seq x y z
N GLY A 1 7.10 -2.52 -1.13
CA GLY A 1 6.74 -3.68 -0.33
C GLY A 1 7.70 -3.93 0.81
N GLY A 2 8.94 -4.16 0.49
CA GLY A 2 10.02 -4.31 1.43
C GLY A 2 9.77 -5.32 2.54
N TYR A 3 10.60 -5.26 3.57
CA TYR A 3 10.60 -6.19 4.70
C TYR A 3 9.39 -6.04 5.63
N MET A 4 9.02 -4.80 5.94
CA MET A 4 8.00 -4.49 6.94
C MET A 4 6.63 -5.11 6.58
N GLY A 5 6.26 -5.06 5.32
CA GLY A 5 4.97 -5.58 4.83
C GLY A 5 4.76 -7.08 5.05
N HIS A 6 5.83 -7.84 5.26
CA HIS A 6 5.76 -9.32 5.38
C HIS A 6 5.74 -9.84 6.82
N TYR A 7 6.00 -8.99 7.84
CA TYR A 7 6.19 -9.45 9.22
C TYR A 7 5.28 -8.75 10.26
N PRO A 8 3.98 -8.51 9.97
CA PRO A 8 3.09 -7.84 10.93
C PRO A 8 2.96 -8.61 12.25
N ALA A 9 2.91 -9.94 12.20
CA ALA A 9 2.76 -10.76 13.40
C ALA A 9 3.91 -10.62 14.40
N ARG A 10 5.16 -10.43 13.90
CA ARG A 10 6.32 -10.19 14.77
C ARG A 10 6.22 -8.83 15.45
N MET A 11 5.77 -7.80 14.74
CA MET A 11 5.58 -6.47 15.30
C MET A 11 4.46 -6.45 16.34
N ASP A 12 3.34 -7.12 16.05
CA ASP A 12 2.22 -7.24 16.99
C ASP A 12 2.62 -8.06 18.24
N HIS A 13 3.49 -9.04 18.08
CA HIS A 13 4.04 -9.78 19.23
C HIS A 13 4.89 -8.86 20.12
N ALA A 14 5.80 -8.08 19.52
CA ALA A 14 6.60 -7.11 20.27
C ALA A 14 5.70 -6.11 21.02
N TYR A 15 4.68 -5.59 20.36
CA TYR A 15 3.70 -4.70 20.98
C TYR A 15 3.03 -5.34 22.22
N ARG A 16 2.70 -6.64 22.19
CA ARG A 16 2.06 -7.31 23.33
C ARG A 16 2.98 -7.54 24.53
N VAL A 17 4.27 -7.78 24.29
CA VAL A 17 5.20 -8.24 25.34
C VAL A 17 6.18 -7.17 25.83
N ARG A 18 6.24 -6.00 25.15
CA ARG A 18 7.19 -4.94 25.47
C ARG A 18 6.46 -3.61 25.72
N PRO A 19 6.45 -3.13 26.98
CA PRO A 19 5.79 -1.87 27.33
C PRO A 19 6.29 -0.68 26.50
N GLU A 20 7.58 -0.60 26.21
CA GLU A 20 8.20 0.48 25.43
C GLU A 20 7.67 0.57 23.98
N CYS A 21 7.01 -0.48 23.47
CA CYS A 21 6.35 -0.44 22.17
C CYS A 21 4.97 0.24 22.20
N HIS A 22 4.48 0.67 23.36
CA HIS A 22 3.20 1.32 23.52
C HIS A 22 3.29 2.87 23.59
N ASP A 23 4.48 3.44 23.64
CA ASP A 23 4.70 4.86 23.93
C ASP A 23 3.97 5.80 22.97
N PHE A 24 3.86 5.43 21.69
CA PHE A 24 3.30 6.30 20.65
C PHE A 24 2.08 5.72 19.93
N ILE A 25 1.70 4.47 20.23
CA ILE A 25 0.59 3.80 19.55
C ILE A 25 -0.32 3.08 20.56
N THR A 26 -1.63 3.18 20.32
CA THR A 26 -2.67 2.59 21.19
C THR A 26 -3.27 1.30 20.62
N ARG A 27 -2.86 0.91 19.42
CA ARG A 27 -3.30 -0.29 18.71
C ARG A 27 -2.08 -1.07 18.23
N PRO A 28 -2.19 -2.39 18.00
CA PRO A 28 -1.09 -3.15 17.43
C PRO A 28 -0.61 -2.56 16.09
N PRO A 29 0.70 -2.67 15.77
CA PRO A 29 1.27 -2.17 14.52
C PRO A 29 0.49 -2.57 13.26
N SER A 30 -0.02 -3.81 13.17
CA SER A 30 -0.81 -4.28 12.03
C SER A 30 -2.06 -3.46 11.77
N TYR A 31 -2.65 -2.83 12.80
CA TYR A 31 -3.77 -1.90 12.63
C TYR A 31 -3.41 -0.68 11.78
N TYR A 32 -2.21 -0.12 12.00
CA TYR A 32 -1.72 1.03 11.25
C TYR A 32 -1.20 0.60 9.87
N MET A 33 -0.56 -0.55 9.79
CA MET A 33 -0.03 -1.12 8.56
C MET A 33 -1.12 -1.36 7.49
N LYS A 34 -2.37 -1.58 7.91
CA LYS A 34 -3.53 -1.67 7.00
C LYS A 34 -3.89 -0.35 6.32
N LYS A 35 -3.32 0.77 6.74
CA LYS A 35 -3.63 2.12 6.23
C LYS A 35 -2.59 2.64 5.25
N ILE A 36 -1.49 1.93 5.06
CA ILE A 36 -0.41 2.34 4.16
C ILE A 36 -0.46 1.57 2.85
N TYR A 37 0.19 2.11 1.84
CA TYR A 37 0.42 1.44 0.57
C TYR A 37 1.78 0.76 0.55
N TYR A 38 1.86 -0.36 -0.14
CA TYR A 38 3.07 -1.15 -0.34
C TYR A 38 3.39 -1.17 -1.83
N ASP A 39 4.65 -0.99 -2.18
CA ASP A 39 5.08 -1.13 -3.57
C ASP A 39 5.42 -2.56 -3.95
N THR A 40 5.62 -2.78 -5.26
CA THR A 40 5.97 -4.10 -5.81
C THR A 40 7.46 -4.44 -5.72
N MET A 41 8.26 -3.67 -4.95
CA MET A 41 9.70 -3.91 -4.78
C MET A 41 9.96 -5.05 -3.80
N VAL A 42 9.53 -6.24 -4.16
CA VAL A 42 9.66 -7.49 -3.38
C VAL A 42 10.40 -8.58 -4.13
N PHE A 43 10.73 -8.37 -5.42
CA PHE A 43 11.58 -9.17 -6.31
C PHE A 43 11.14 -10.62 -6.59
N GLY A 44 10.25 -11.20 -5.80
CA GLY A 44 9.74 -12.56 -5.96
C GLY A 44 8.22 -12.58 -6.09
N GLU A 45 7.70 -13.47 -6.95
CA GLU A 45 6.25 -13.61 -7.17
C GLU A 45 5.53 -14.08 -5.90
N ALA A 46 6.12 -15.03 -5.17
CA ALA A 46 5.58 -15.50 -3.90
C ALA A 46 5.48 -14.37 -2.84
N GLN A 47 6.44 -13.44 -2.82
CA GLN A 47 6.41 -12.28 -1.95
C GLN A 47 5.31 -11.30 -2.36
N LEU A 48 5.10 -11.08 -3.65
CA LEU A 48 4.00 -10.24 -4.15
C LEU A 48 2.64 -10.85 -3.81
N GLU A 49 2.47 -12.15 -4.02
CA GLU A 49 1.28 -12.92 -3.63
C GLU A 49 0.98 -12.77 -2.13
N HIS A 50 2.02 -12.96 -1.31
CA HIS A 50 1.90 -12.84 0.14
C HIS A 50 1.49 -11.43 0.57
N LEU A 51 2.07 -10.41 -0.05
CA LEU A 51 1.75 -9.00 0.21
C LEU A 51 0.28 -8.70 -0.11
N VAL A 52 -0.19 -9.13 -1.28
CA VAL A 52 -1.60 -8.99 -1.69
C VAL A 52 -2.53 -9.77 -0.77
N LYS A 53 -2.15 -10.96 -0.32
CA LYS A 53 -2.93 -11.76 0.63
C LYS A 53 -3.05 -11.11 2.01
N LEU A 54 -1.99 -10.47 2.50
CA LEU A 54 -1.97 -9.83 3.82
C LEU A 54 -2.77 -8.50 3.84
N TRP A 55 -2.61 -7.68 2.81
CA TRP A 55 -3.08 -6.29 2.84
C TRP A 55 -4.20 -5.99 1.86
N GLY A 56 -4.49 -6.91 0.94
CA GLY A 56 -5.41 -6.72 -0.16
C GLY A 56 -4.76 -6.01 -1.36
N GLU A 57 -5.25 -6.31 -2.56
CA GLU A 57 -4.75 -5.69 -3.79
C GLU A 57 -4.86 -4.18 -3.81
N SER A 58 -5.85 -3.60 -3.12
CA SER A 58 -6.09 -2.15 -3.08
C SER A 58 -5.00 -1.36 -2.35
N HIS A 59 -4.17 -2.03 -1.59
CA HIS A 59 -3.04 -1.43 -0.85
C HIS A 59 -1.68 -1.70 -1.49
N VAL A 60 -1.64 -2.32 -2.67
CA VAL A 60 -0.39 -2.58 -3.40
C VAL A 60 -0.32 -1.69 -4.63
N VAL A 61 0.79 -1.00 -4.82
CA VAL A 61 1.05 -0.10 -5.95
C VAL A 61 2.33 -0.51 -6.67
N ILE A 62 2.42 -0.17 -7.96
CA ILE A 62 3.63 -0.40 -8.72
C ILE A 62 4.77 0.49 -8.21
N GLY A 63 5.99 -0.05 -8.13
CA GLY A 63 7.20 0.68 -7.80
C GLY A 63 8.41 0.14 -8.53
N THR A 64 9.45 0.96 -8.69
CA THR A 64 10.70 0.62 -9.41
C THR A 64 11.95 0.81 -8.59
N ASP A 65 11.85 1.54 -7.48
CA ASP A 65 13.01 1.98 -6.69
C ASP A 65 14.02 2.82 -7.50
N TYR A 66 13.55 3.46 -8.60
CA TYR A 66 14.37 4.38 -9.38
C TYR A 66 14.81 5.57 -8.52
N PRO A 67 16.07 6.06 -8.58
CA PRO A 67 17.14 5.68 -9.50
C PRO A 67 18.21 4.74 -8.90
N TYR A 68 17.85 3.99 -7.87
CA TYR A 68 18.80 3.14 -7.17
C TYR A 68 19.26 1.92 -8.01
N ASP A 69 20.48 1.45 -7.74
CA ASP A 69 21.12 0.33 -8.45
C ASP A 69 20.39 -1.01 -8.25
N MET A 70 19.70 -1.18 -7.13
CA MET A 70 18.80 -2.32 -6.86
C MET A 70 17.40 -2.14 -7.44
N GLY A 71 17.16 -1.08 -8.22
CA GLY A 71 15.86 -0.82 -8.84
C GLY A 71 15.43 -1.92 -9.83
N TYR A 72 14.13 -2.16 -9.93
CA TYR A 72 13.54 -3.11 -10.87
C TYR A 72 12.77 -2.36 -11.97
N TYR A 73 13.33 -2.35 -13.18
CA TYR A 73 12.85 -1.48 -14.27
C TYR A 73 11.84 -2.14 -15.22
N LYS A 74 11.37 -3.36 -14.90
CA LYS A 74 10.29 -4.06 -15.61
C LYS A 74 9.15 -4.45 -14.66
N PRO A 75 8.62 -3.52 -13.87
CA PRO A 75 7.65 -3.86 -12.82
C PRO A 75 6.32 -4.37 -13.40
N VAL A 76 5.91 -3.92 -14.58
CA VAL A 76 4.71 -4.42 -15.26
C VAL A 76 4.87 -5.88 -15.61
N ASP A 77 6.00 -6.27 -16.24
CA ASP A 77 6.28 -7.66 -16.59
C ASP A 77 6.29 -8.57 -15.36
N PHE A 78 6.81 -8.08 -14.25
CA PHE A 78 6.81 -8.79 -12.97
C PHE A 78 5.39 -9.06 -12.47
N ILE A 79 4.53 -8.06 -12.47
CA ILE A 79 3.13 -8.20 -12.05
C ILE A 79 2.38 -9.14 -13.01
N GLU A 80 2.58 -8.97 -14.33
CA GLU A 80 1.89 -9.78 -15.34
C GLU A 80 2.24 -11.27 -15.27
N ARG A 81 3.49 -11.63 -15.01
CA ARG A 81 3.90 -13.03 -14.89
C ARG A 81 3.51 -13.69 -13.56
N THR A 82 3.09 -12.93 -12.55
CA THR A 82 2.62 -13.47 -11.27
C THR A 82 1.28 -14.19 -11.49
N ALA A 83 1.33 -15.50 -11.66
CA ALA A 83 0.22 -16.31 -12.16
C ALA A 83 -0.98 -16.36 -11.22
N SER A 84 -0.76 -16.25 -9.90
CA SER A 84 -1.82 -16.30 -8.89
C SER A 84 -2.71 -15.07 -8.84
N LEU A 85 -2.25 -13.94 -9.42
CA LEU A 85 -3.02 -12.71 -9.43
C LEU A 85 -4.03 -12.71 -10.58
N THR A 86 -5.28 -12.38 -10.27
CA THR A 86 -6.33 -12.18 -11.27
C THR A 86 -6.07 -10.92 -12.11
N ARG A 87 -6.66 -10.85 -13.32
CA ARG A 87 -6.56 -9.64 -14.17
C ARG A 87 -6.93 -8.37 -13.42
N LYS A 88 -8.04 -8.40 -12.66
CA LYS A 88 -8.50 -7.26 -11.85
C LYS A 88 -7.45 -6.80 -10.83
N GLN A 89 -6.79 -7.74 -10.16
CA GLN A 89 -5.73 -7.42 -9.19
C GLN A 89 -4.51 -6.80 -9.87
N LYS A 90 -4.09 -7.34 -11.01
CA LYS A 90 -2.99 -6.80 -11.81
C LYS A 90 -3.28 -5.37 -12.27
N ASP A 91 -4.45 -5.10 -12.82
CA ASP A 91 -4.85 -3.76 -13.27
C ASP A 91 -4.89 -2.75 -12.11
N ALA A 92 -5.38 -3.19 -10.95
CA ALA A 92 -5.39 -2.35 -9.75
C ALA A 92 -3.97 -1.98 -9.32
N ILE A 93 -3.04 -2.95 -9.27
CA ILE A 93 -1.66 -2.77 -8.82
C ILE A 93 -0.86 -1.92 -9.83
N ILE A 94 -1.02 -2.17 -11.14
CA ILE A 94 -0.26 -1.49 -12.20
C ILE A 94 -0.57 0.01 -12.25
N GLY A 95 -1.82 0.43 -11.99
CA GLY A 95 -2.15 1.85 -12.07
C GLY A 95 -3.40 2.28 -11.33
N GLY A 96 -4.40 1.40 -11.21
CA GLY A 96 -5.70 1.75 -10.63
C GLY A 96 -5.61 2.28 -9.20
N ASN A 97 -4.78 1.68 -8.37
CA ASN A 97 -4.63 2.10 -6.97
C ASN A 97 -3.91 3.44 -6.84
N ALA A 98 -2.85 3.68 -7.62
CA ALA A 98 -2.12 4.95 -7.61
C ALA A 98 -3.02 6.10 -8.10
N LEU A 99 -3.77 5.87 -9.17
CA LEU A 99 -4.73 6.84 -9.68
C LEU A 99 -5.81 7.17 -8.63
N LYS A 100 -6.35 6.16 -7.96
CA LYS A 100 -7.36 6.35 -6.90
C LYS A 100 -6.80 7.14 -5.72
N ALA A 101 -5.61 6.81 -5.26
CA ALA A 101 -4.94 7.52 -4.16
C ALA A 101 -4.66 8.98 -4.51
N ALA A 102 -4.13 9.25 -5.70
CA ALA A 102 -3.88 10.62 -6.19
C ALA A 102 -5.17 11.43 -6.34
N THR A 103 -6.25 10.81 -6.84
CA THR A 103 -7.55 11.46 -6.98
C THR A 103 -8.12 11.89 -5.62
N VAL A 104 -8.04 11.03 -4.61
CA VAL A 104 -8.49 11.35 -3.24
C VAL A 104 -7.68 12.53 -2.69
N GLU A 105 -6.36 12.51 -2.82
CA GLU A 105 -5.49 13.60 -2.35
C GLU A 105 -5.80 14.93 -3.04
N ILE A 106 -6.02 14.92 -4.35
CA ILE A 106 -6.37 16.13 -5.11
C ILE A 106 -7.71 16.68 -4.65
N ILE A 107 -8.71 15.82 -4.44
CA ILE A 107 -10.04 16.23 -3.95
C ILE A 107 -9.93 16.85 -2.56
N GLU A 108 -9.20 16.24 -1.64
CA GLU A 108 -9.02 16.77 -0.29
C GLU A 108 -8.29 18.12 -0.28
N LYS A 109 -7.24 18.27 -1.09
CA LYS A 109 -6.55 19.57 -1.28
C LYS A 109 -7.47 20.64 -1.87
N ALA A 110 -8.26 20.27 -2.88
CA ALA A 110 -9.23 21.19 -3.49
C ALA A 110 -10.31 21.65 -2.49
N LYS A 111 -10.84 20.72 -1.67
CA LYS A 111 -11.78 21.05 -0.58
C LYS A 111 -11.16 22.01 0.42
N ALA A 112 -9.94 21.77 0.86
CA ALA A 112 -9.23 22.61 1.82
C ALA A 112 -9.02 24.04 1.29
N VAL A 113 -8.62 24.18 0.03
CA VAL A 113 -8.43 25.48 -0.64
C VAL A 113 -9.76 26.22 -0.83
N ALA A 114 -10.84 25.51 -1.17
CA ALA A 114 -12.15 26.08 -1.40
C ALA A 114 -12.97 26.31 -0.11
N GLY A 115 -12.47 25.87 1.05
CA GLY A 115 -13.20 25.93 2.33
C GLY A 115 -14.46 25.06 2.36
N LEU A 116 -14.53 24.03 1.52
CA LEU A 116 -15.70 23.17 1.38
C LEU A 116 -15.68 22.02 2.39
N ARG A 117 -16.85 21.69 2.94
CA ARG A 117 -17.04 20.52 3.82
C ARG A 117 -17.43 19.27 3.01
N ASP A 118 -17.30 18.10 3.64
CA ASP A 118 -17.75 16.84 3.04
C ASP A 118 -19.23 16.90 2.67
N GLY A 119 -19.55 16.55 1.41
CA GLY A 119 -20.91 16.55 0.86
C GLY A 119 -21.30 17.78 0.02
N GLU A 120 -20.50 18.85 -0.03
CA GLU A 120 -20.83 20.07 -0.81
C GLU A 120 -20.44 19.98 -2.29
N ILE A 121 -19.61 19.00 -2.69
CA ILE A 121 -19.15 18.82 -4.10
C ILE A 121 -20.23 18.18 -5.00
N VAL A 122 -21.27 17.56 -4.45
CA VAL A 122 -22.24 16.73 -5.19
C VAL A 122 -23.45 17.53 -5.70
N ARG A 123 -23.51 18.84 -5.50
CA ARG A 123 -24.74 19.65 -5.80
C ARG A 123 -24.54 20.77 -6.83
N ARG A 124 -23.67 20.55 -7.85
CA ARG A 124 -23.66 21.45 -9.02
C ARG A 124 -23.54 20.66 -10.30
#